data_03e1bfca0c282c5972ef5a98d72c38d7
#
_entry.id   03e1bfca0c282c5972ef5a98d72c38d7
#
_cell.length_a   1.000
_cell.length_b   1.000
_cell.length_c   1.000
_cell.angle_alpha   90.00
_cell.angle_beta   90.00
_cell.angle_gamma   90.00
#
_symmetry.space_group_name_H-M   'P 1'
#
loop_
_entity.id
_entity.type
_entity.pdbx_description
1 polymer ?
#
loop_
_entity_poly.entity_id
_entity_poly.type
_entity_poly.pdbx_seq_one_letter_code
_entity_poly.pdbx_strand_id
1 'polypeptide(L)'
;MNSIFISIFLLIVSFIILFKSSDWFIEGTISLANLLRIPVFLIGVLIVGFGTSLPEMLVSIISSWQQHSAIALGNAYGSNIFNITFVLGGAAVVYPLIVSKRYFAIELPLLLLLTLFSIWIACDAVSYTHLRAHETE
;
A
#
# COMPACT_ATOMS: atom_id res chain seq x y z
N MET A 1 8.08 -3.91 34.83
CA MET A 1 7.54 -2.54 34.82
C MET A 1 8.37 -1.58 33.95
N ASN A 2 9.70 -1.58 34.06
CA ASN A 2 10.56 -0.67 33.28
C ASN A 2 10.48 -0.91 31.73
N SER A 3 10.30 -2.14 31.28
CA SER A 3 10.20 -2.45 29.84
C SER A 3 8.95 -1.84 29.18
N ILE A 4 7.82 -1.78 29.87
CA ILE A 4 6.59 -1.19 29.35
C ILE A 4 6.75 0.34 29.20
N PHE A 5 7.32 1.01 30.19
CA PHE A 5 7.58 2.46 30.10
C PHE A 5 8.54 2.79 28.94
N ILE A 6 9.61 1.99 28.77
CA ILE A 6 10.53 2.15 27.64
C ILE A 6 9.81 1.95 26.31
N SER A 7 8.97 0.93 26.20
CA SER A 7 8.21 0.67 24.98
C SER A 7 7.25 1.81 24.63
N ILE A 8 6.53 2.34 25.62
CA ILE A 8 5.63 3.49 25.43
C ILE A 8 6.42 4.74 25.03
N PHE A 9 7.55 5.00 25.70
CA PHE A 9 8.41 6.13 25.34
C PHE A 9 8.93 6.03 23.92
N LEU A 10 9.47 4.86 23.52
CA LEU A 10 9.93 4.61 22.16
C LEU A 10 8.81 4.76 21.12
N LEU A 11 7.60 4.30 21.44
CA LEU A 11 6.43 4.46 20.57
C LEU A 11 6.11 5.94 20.34
N ILE A 12 6.07 6.75 21.40
CA ILE A 12 5.80 8.19 21.29
C ILE A 12 6.89 8.89 20.46
N VAL A 13 8.17 8.60 20.75
CA VAL A 13 9.30 9.16 19.99
C VAL A 13 9.23 8.76 18.52
N SER A 14 8.89 7.51 18.23
CA SER A 14 8.72 7.02 16.85
C SER A 14 7.60 7.75 16.11
N PHE A 15 6.48 8.03 16.76
CA PHE A 15 5.40 8.83 16.16
C PHE A 15 5.83 10.27 15.86
N ILE A 16 6.54 10.92 16.79
CA ILE A 16 7.06 12.28 16.58
C ILE A 16 8.01 12.33 15.38
N ILE A 17 8.93 11.36 15.31
CA ILE A 17 9.87 11.24 14.18
C ILE A 17 9.11 11.00 12.89
N LEU A 18 8.11 10.11 12.90
CA LEU A 18 7.29 9.79 11.73
C LEU A 18 6.58 11.03 11.19
N PHE A 19 5.92 11.82 12.05
CA PHE A 19 5.24 13.05 11.63
C PHE A 19 6.21 14.07 11.03
N LYS A 20 7.35 14.32 11.68
CA LYS A 20 8.36 15.25 11.18
C LYS A 20 8.98 14.80 9.85
N SER A 21 9.30 13.51 9.75
CA SER A 21 9.85 12.94 8.51
C SER A 21 8.85 13.00 7.37
N SER A 22 7.55 12.81 7.65
CA SER A 22 6.48 12.92 6.68
C SER A 22 6.35 14.33 6.12
N ASP A 23 6.41 15.36 6.98
CA ASP A 23 6.38 16.76 6.55
C ASP A 23 7.54 17.06 5.59
N TRP A 24 8.77 16.72 5.99
CA TRP A 24 9.96 16.94 5.15
C TRP A 24 9.92 16.15 3.84
N PHE A 25 9.38 14.94 3.88
CA PHE A 25 9.22 14.12 2.68
C PHE A 25 8.24 14.76 1.69
N ILE A 26 7.13 15.29 2.17
CA ILE A 26 6.13 15.98 1.35
C ILE A 26 6.72 17.25 0.74
N GLU A 27 7.38 18.10 1.56
CA GLU A 27 8.05 19.32 1.08
C GLU A 27 9.14 19.01 0.05
N GLY A 28 9.95 18.00 0.29
CA GLY A 28 10.97 17.52 -0.65
C GLY A 28 10.37 17.03 -1.96
N THR A 29 9.26 16.31 -1.90
CA THR A 29 8.52 15.82 -3.07
C THR A 29 7.98 16.96 -3.91
N ILE A 30 7.38 17.99 -3.28
CA ILE A 30 6.87 19.19 -3.96
C ILE A 30 8.03 19.99 -4.60
N SER A 31 9.13 20.16 -3.88
CA SER A 31 10.32 20.85 -4.36
C SER A 31 10.92 20.16 -5.58
N LEU A 32 10.99 18.83 -5.56
CA LEU A 32 11.46 18.02 -6.69
C LEU A 32 10.54 18.15 -7.90
N ALA A 33 9.23 18.14 -7.71
CA ALA A 33 8.25 18.34 -8.77
C ALA A 33 8.46 19.69 -9.47
N ASN A 34 8.64 20.75 -8.69
CA ASN A 34 8.88 22.10 -9.19
C ASN A 34 10.22 22.19 -9.95
N LEU A 35 11.26 21.57 -9.43
CA LEU A 35 12.59 21.52 -10.06
C LEU A 35 12.54 20.83 -11.43
N LEU A 36 11.84 19.70 -11.50
CA LEU A 36 11.69 18.89 -12.72
C LEU A 36 10.62 19.46 -13.66
N ARG A 37 9.87 20.49 -13.26
CA ARG A 37 8.75 21.08 -14.00
C ARG A 37 7.68 20.06 -14.38
N ILE A 38 7.40 19.11 -13.52
CA ILE A 38 6.36 18.10 -13.70
C ILE A 38 5.23 18.32 -12.67
N PRO A 39 4.00 17.88 -12.98
CA PRO A 39 2.89 18.04 -12.05
C PRO A 39 3.18 17.36 -10.70
N VAL A 40 2.93 18.06 -9.59
CA VAL A 40 3.10 17.54 -8.22
C VAL A 40 2.34 16.22 -8.03
N PHE A 41 1.15 16.10 -8.65
CA PHE A 41 0.38 14.87 -8.65
C PHE A 41 1.17 13.67 -9.20
N LEU A 42 1.90 13.84 -10.30
CA LEU A 42 2.67 12.75 -10.91
C LEU A 42 3.84 12.31 -10.01
N ILE A 43 4.53 13.26 -9.39
CA ILE A 43 5.58 12.96 -8.39
C ILE A 43 4.95 12.26 -7.17
N GLY A 44 3.81 12.73 -6.69
CA GLY A 44 3.08 12.06 -5.60
C GLY A 44 2.78 10.60 -5.92
N VAL A 45 2.25 10.29 -7.10
CA VAL A 45 1.96 8.92 -7.52
C VAL A 45 3.25 8.09 -7.66
N LEU A 46 4.30 8.63 -8.29
CA LEU A 46 5.52 7.87 -8.57
C LEU A 46 6.39 7.70 -7.32
N ILE A 47 6.64 8.76 -6.56
CA ILE A 47 7.57 8.70 -5.42
C ILE A 47 6.84 8.26 -4.15
N VAL A 48 5.72 8.92 -3.80
CA VAL A 48 5.00 8.60 -2.57
C VAL A 48 4.27 7.26 -2.72
N GLY A 49 3.49 7.09 -3.78
CA GLY A 49 2.71 5.86 -4.01
C GLY A 49 3.61 4.64 -4.15
N PHE A 50 4.61 4.69 -5.03
CA PHE A 50 5.54 3.58 -5.21
C PHE A 50 6.42 3.35 -3.97
N GLY A 51 6.97 4.43 -3.38
CA GLY A 51 7.85 4.36 -2.22
C GLY A 51 7.17 3.75 -0.99
N THR A 52 5.91 4.08 -0.74
CA THR A 52 5.13 3.50 0.37
C THR A 52 4.73 2.06 0.12
N SER A 53 4.66 1.61 -1.14
CA SER A 53 4.34 0.22 -1.48
C SER A 53 5.57 -0.69 -1.59
N LEU A 54 6.80 -0.15 -1.52
CA LEU A 54 8.03 -0.95 -1.57
C LEU A 54 8.12 -2.02 -0.48
N PRO A 55 7.81 -1.75 0.80
CA PRO A 55 7.84 -2.77 1.84
C PRO A 55 6.90 -3.94 1.53
N GLU A 56 5.68 -3.66 1.08
CA GLU A 56 4.69 -4.66 0.71
C GLU A 56 5.14 -5.50 -0.48
N MET A 57 5.76 -4.85 -1.48
CA MET A 57 6.33 -5.54 -2.64
C MET A 57 7.45 -6.50 -2.21
N LEU A 58 8.37 -6.05 -1.35
CA LEU A 58 9.47 -6.88 -0.85
C LEU A 58 8.95 -8.08 -0.05
N VAL A 59 8.00 -7.87 0.86
CA VAL A 59 7.38 -8.97 1.63
C VAL A 59 6.72 -9.97 0.69
N SER A 60 5.96 -9.51 -0.30
CA SER A 60 5.27 -10.39 -1.25
C SER A 60 6.26 -11.16 -2.14
N ILE A 61 7.34 -10.53 -2.62
CA ILE A 61 8.39 -11.19 -3.41
C ILE A 61 9.10 -12.25 -2.58
N ILE A 62 9.55 -11.92 -1.38
CA ILE A 62 10.28 -12.85 -0.50
C ILE A 62 9.39 -14.03 -0.11
N SER A 63 8.14 -13.76 0.28
CA SER A 63 7.17 -14.81 0.64
C SER A 63 6.87 -15.75 -0.53
N SER A 64 6.72 -15.20 -1.74
CA SER A 64 6.53 -15.99 -2.95
C SER A 64 7.75 -16.87 -3.26
N TRP A 65 8.95 -16.31 -3.10
CA TRP A 65 10.19 -17.06 -3.29
C TRP A 65 10.33 -18.22 -2.29
N GLN A 66 9.88 -18.00 -1.06
CA GLN A 66 9.87 -19.02 -0.01
C GLN A 66 8.68 -20.00 -0.14
N GLN A 67 7.94 -19.98 -1.23
CA GLN A 67 6.74 -20.79 -1.48
C GLN A 67 5.58 -20.53 -0.50
N HIS A 68 5.55 -19.38 0.15
CA HIS A 68 4.47 -18.93 1.04
C HIS A 68 3.48 -18.03 0.30
N SER A 69 2.86 -18.53 -0.76
CA SER A 69 1.95 -17.77 -1.64
C SER A 69 0.77 -17.15 -0.88
N ALA A 70 0.25 -17.80 0.14
CA ALA A 70 -0.84 -17.28 0.97
C ALA A 70 -0.44 -15.98 1.72
N ILE A 71 0.83 -15.90 2.19
CA ILE A 71 1.35 -14.68 2.84
C ILE A 71 1.49 -13.56 1.80
N ALA A 72 2.02 -13.86 0.61
CA ALA A 72 2.18 -12.89 -0.45
C ALA A 72 0.83 -12.29 -0.90
N LEU A 73 -0.17 -13.13 -1.13
CA LEU A 73 -1.52 -12.70 -1.49
C LEU A 73 -2.20 -11.93 -0.35
N GLY A 74 -2.12 -12.45 0.88
CA GLY A 74 -2.67 -11.80 2.06
C GLY A 74 -2.07 -10.41 2.31
N ASN A 75 -0.75 -10.26 2.11
CA ASN A 75 -0.08 -8.96 2.21
C ASN A 75 -0.54 -8.01 1.10
N ALA A 76 -0.60 -8.44 -0.15
CA ALA A 76 -1.00 -7.59 -1.28
C ALA A 76 -2.46 -7.11 -1.17
N TYR A 77 -3.41 -7.99 -0.88
CA TYR A 77 -4.81 -7.60 -0.73
C TYR A 77 -5.10 -6.93 0.60
N GLY A 78 -4.48 -7.39 1.68
CA GLY A 78 -4.63 -6.85 3.03
C GLY A 78 -4.17 -5.40 3.12
N SER A 79 -3.03 -5.06 2.55
CA SER A 79 -2.54 -3.67 2.53
C SER A 79 -3.47 -2.75 1.75
N ASN A 80 -4.00 -3.18 0.59
CA ASN A 80 -4.96 -2.39 -0.18
C ASN A 80 -6.27 -2.16 0.61
N ILE A 81 -6.81 -3.19 1.26
CA ILE A 81 -8.01 -3.06 2.10
C ILE A 81 -7.73 -2.09 3.25
N PHE A 82 -6.61 -2.24 3.94
CA PHE A 82 -6.24 -1.35 5.04
C PHE A 82 -6.07 0.10 4.57
N ASN A 83 -5.40 0.33 3.45
CA ASN A 83 -5.20 1.67 2.91
C ASN A 83 -6.52 2.35 2.52
N ILE A 84 -7.47 1.61 1.94
CA ILE A 84 -8.78 2.18 1.56
C ILE A 84 -9.65 2.41 2.79
N THR A 85 -9.72 1.45 3.70
CA THR A 85 -10.66 1.51 4.84
C THR A 85 -10.13 2.37 5.97
N PHE A 86 -8.91 2.11 6.43
CA PHE A 86 -8.35 2.78 7.59
C PHE A 86 -7.64 4.09 7.23
N VAL A 87 -6.78 4.09 6.22
CA VAL A 87 -6.00 5.29 5.89
C VAL A 87 -6.87 6.31 5.17
N LEU A 88 -7.47 5.94 4.04
CA LEU A 88 -8.31 6.86 3.27
C LEU A 88 -9.61 7.18 4.02
N GLY A 89 -10.27 6.19 4.60
CA GLY A 89 -11.47 6.38 5.41
C GLY A 89 -11.21 7.24 6.65
N GLY A 90 -10.12 7.00 7.36
CA GLY A 90 -9.70 7.82 8.50
C GLY A 90 -9.37 9.26 8.10
N ALA A 91 -8.65 9.46 7.01
CA ALA A 91 -8.37 10.79 6.47
C ALA A 91 -9.66 11.54 6.10
N ALA A 92 -10.63 10.85 5.49
CA ALA A 92 -11.91 11.43 5.09
C ALA A 92 -12.78 11.87 6.29
N VAL A 93 -12.65 11.20 7.42
CA VAL A 93 -13.32 11.60 8.68
C VAL A 93 -12.72 12.89 9.24
N VAL A 94 -11.40 13.06 9.14
CA VAL A 94 -10.69 14.24 9.68
C VAL A 94 -10.82 15.43 8.76
N TYR A 95 -10.74 15.21 7.46
CA TYR A 95 -10.79 16.27 6.45
C TYR A 95 -11.53 15.84 5.19
N PRO A 96 -12.49 16.66 4.67
CA PRO A 96 -13.22 16.31 3.46
C PRO A 96 -12.29 16.17 2.25
N LEU A 97 -12.34 15.01 1.61
CA LEU A 97 -11.54 14.72 0.42
C LEU A 97 -12.29 15.19 -0.82
N ILE A 98 -11.68 16.11 -1.57
CA ILE A 98 -12.24 16.59 -2.84
C ILE A 98 -11.75 15.69 -3.96
N VAL A 99 -12.66 14.89 -4.52
CA VAL A 99 -12.36 13.96 -5.61
C VAL A 99 -12.85 14.52 -6.94
N SER A 100 -11.98 14.57 -7.95
CA SER A 100 -12.34 15.05 -9.27
C SER A 100 -13.25 14.09 -10.02
N LYS A 101 -14.13 14.61 -10.90
CA LYS A 101 -15.00 13.78 -11.76
C LYS A 101 -14.21 12.83 -12.66
N ARG A 102 -13.01 13.21 -13.08
CA ARG A 102 -12.10 12.38 -13.88
C ARG A 102 -11.70 11.11 -13.12
N TYR A 103 -11.46 11.22 -11.81
CA TYR A 103 -11.12 10.08 -10.96
C TYR A 103 -12.20 9.00 -10.99
N PHE A 104 -13.46 9.40 -10.83
CA PHE A 104 -14.60 8.48 -10.90
C PHE A 104 -14.82 7.89 -12.29
N ALA A 105 -14.55 8.65 -13.34
CA ALA A 105 -14.85 8.23 -14.71
C ALA A 105 -13.77 7.32 -15.33
N ILE A 106 -12.52 7.44 -14.91
CA ILE A 106 -11.38 6.75 -15.54
C ILE A 106 -10.62 5.90 -14.53
N GLU A 107 -10.15 6.49 -13.44
CA GLU A 107 -9.21 5.84 -12.54
C GLU A 107 -9.89 4.77 -11.68
N LEU A 108 -11.08 5.06 -11.15
CA LEU A 108 -11.83 4.09 -10.35
C LEU A 108 -12.28 2.85 -11.17
N PRO A 109 -12.86 2.98 -12.37
CA PRO A 109 -13.17 1.81 -13.20
C PRO A 109 -11.94 1.00 -13.60
N LEU A 110 -10.81 1.66 -13.89
CA LEU A 110 -9.56 0.99 -14.19
C LEU A 110 -9.05 0.21 -12.98
N LEU A 111 -9.08 0.81 -11.79
CA LEU A 111 -8.70 0.15 -10.54
C LEU A 111 -9.57 -1.09 -10.27
N LEU A 112 -10.89 -0.96 -10.43
CA LEU A 112 -11.82 -2.07 -10.26
C LEU A 112 -11.54 -3.20 -11.27
N LEU A 113 -11.29 -2.86 -12.52
CA LEU A 113 -10.97 -3.85 -13.56
C LEU A 113 -9.66 -4.59 -13.25
N LEU A 114 -8.62 -3.86 -12.85
CA LEU A 114 -7.34 -4.47 -12.46
C LEU A 114 -7.48 -5.34 -11.21
N THR A 115 -8.29 -4.92 -10.24
CA THR A 115 -8.57 -5.70 -9.03
C THR A 115 -9.30 -6.99 -9.36
N LEU A 116 -10.35 -6.93 -10.18
CA LEU A 116 -11.09 -8.12 -10.62
C LEU A 116 -10.19 -9.07 -11.43
N PHE A 117 -9.36 -8.54 -12.30
CA PHE A 117 -8.40 -9.32 -13.06
C PHE A 117 -7.37 -10.01 -12.16
N SER A 118 -6.85 -9.31 -11.14
CA SER A 118 -5.93 -9.89 -10.17
C SER A 118 -6.57 -11.00 -9.33
N ILE A 119 -7.82 -10.83 -8.92
CA ILE A 119 -8.59 -11.86 -8.20
C ILE A 119 -8.80 -13.09 -9.09
N TRP A 120 -9.15 -12.89 -10.36
CA TRP A 120 -9.33 -13.97 -11.32
C TRP A 120 -8.02 -14.80 -11.47
N ILE A 121 -6.87 -14.16 -11.65
CA ILE A 121 -5.58 -14.85 -11.69
C ILE A 121 -5.28 -15.58 -10.38
N ALA A 122 -5.55 -14.96 -9.23
CA ALA A 122 -5.31 -15.58 -7.93
C ALA A 122 -6.17 -16.83 -7.72
N CYS A 123 -7.44 -16.82 -8.15
CA CYS A 123 -8.32 -17.98 -8.09
C CYS A 123 -7.82 -19.12 -8.97
N ASP A 124 -7.31 -18.82 -10.16
CA ASP A 124 -6.77 -19.82 -11.07
C ASP A 124 -5.49 -20.46 -10.47
N ALA A 125 -4.58 -19.66 -9.95
CA ALA A 125 -3.36 -20.14 -9.31
C ALA A 125 -3.62 -21.02 -8.07
N VAL A 126 -4.63 -20.69 -7.26
CA VAL A 126 -5.04 -21.50 -6.11
C VAL A 126 -5.65 -22.85 -6.55
N SER A 127 -6.44 -22.85 -7.62
CA SER A 127 -7.01 -24.06 -8.19
C SER A 127 -5.93 -25.03 -8.68
N TYR A 128 -4.90 -24.52 -9.34
CA TYR A 128 -3.76 -25.31 -9.83
C TYR A 128 -2.95 -25.97 -8.70
N THR A 129 -2.73 -25.27 -7.60
CA THR A 129 -1.98 -25.82 -6.45
C THR A 129 -2.76 -26.92 -5.74
N HIS A 130 -4.08 -26.83 -5.65
CA HIS A 130 -4.93 -27.88 -5.09
C HIS A 130 -4.95 -29.15 -5.96
N LEU A 131 -5.03 -29.00 -7.27
CA LEU A 131 -5.02 -30.15 -8.19
C LEU A 131 -3.69 -30.91 -8.14
N ARG A 132 -2.57 -30.19 -8.06
CA ARG A 132 -1.24 -30.80 -8.01
C ARG A 132 -0.95 -31.52 -6.67
N ALA A 133 -1.54 -31.08 -5.57
CA ALA A 133 -1.42 -31.75 -4.28
C ALA A 133 -2.10 -33.13 -4.28
N HIS A 134 -3.21 -33.30 -5.03
CA HIS A 134 -3.93 -34.57 -5.17
C HIS A 134 -3.25 -35.56 -6.14
N GLU A 135 -2.36 -35.10 -7.02
CA GLU A 135 -1.61 -36.02 -7.92
C GLU A 135 -0.36 -36.61 -7.29
N THR A 136 0.05 -36.11 -6.12
CA THR A 136 1.26 -36.57 -5.41
C THR A 136 0.99 -37.46 -4.19
N GLU A 137 -0.28 -37.74 -3.87
CA GLU A 137 -0.72 -38.75 -2.90
C GLU A 137 -1.12 -40.06 -3.60
#